data_934f3dd512ae248e99f3b152db289a66
#
_entry.id   934f3dd512ae248e99f3b152db289a66
#
_cell.length_a   1.000
_cell.length_b   1.000
_cell.length_c   1.000
_cell.angle_alpha   90.00
_cell.angle_beta   90.00
_cell.angle_gamma   90.00
#
_symmetry.space_group_name_H-M   'P 1'
#
loop_
_entity.id
_entity.type
_entity.pdbx_description
1 polymer ?
#
loop_
_entity_poly.entity_id
_entity_poly.type
_entity_poly.pdbx_seq_one_letter_code
_entity_poly.pdbx_strand_id
1 'polypeptide(L)'
;NRSLTIKVLAKMNVLIKSVHLVDASGKASKDATDILIESGVISKIGASQTAASGVQVFDGNGAWVSIGWVDSKANFRDPGHETKEGIKNGLEAAAAGGFTGVVLMSSTHPAIQSKADIEFLKGKSHAHPVKIYPTGALSVNRDGKDITEMFDMKNAGAVAFTDDRRTVSDSGLFMRALQYAKNIGSPIIHFQDDTTISGKGQVNEGIPSTMAGMKGMPSFAEELMVNRDLKICSYTDGRLHFSTISTAGAVALIRKAKAEGLHVTAEVAAHQLFFDDTTILEFNTNYKVKPPFRSKQDIVALLEGIADGTIDCICSDHSPEDEETKVVEFDFAAFGISGIE
;
A
#
# COMPACT_ATOMS: atom_id res chain seq x y z
N ASN A 1 -20.67 -25.51 13.19
CA ASN A 1 -21.25 -24.52 12.25
C ASN A 1 -20.25 -23.85 11.29
N ARG A 2 -18.93 -23.76 11.61
CA ARG A 2 -17.91 -23.17 10.72
C ARG A 2 -17.66 -23.96 9.44
N SER A 3 -17.82 -25.28 9.47
CA SER A 3 -17.62 -26.12 8.27
C SER A 3 -18.75 -26.01 7.24
N LEU A 4 -19.95 -25.60 7.66
CA LEU A 4 -21.09 -25.39 6.76
C LEU A 4 -20.95 -24.09 5.94
N THR A 5 -20.44 -23.01 6.53
CA THR A 5 -20.30 -21.71 5.84
C THR A 5 -19.26 -21.80 4.71
N ILE A 6 -18.12 -22.45 4.95
CA ILE A 6 -17.08 -22.67 3.92
C ILE A 6 -17.60 -23.58 2.79
N LYS A 7 -18.38 -24.61 3.10
CA LYS A 7 -19.01 -25.48 2.10
C LYS A 7 -20.10 -24.78 1.28
N VAL A 8 -20.76 -23.76 1.82
CA VAL A 8 -21.79 -22.99 1.11
C VAL A 8 -21.17 -22.05 0.09
N LEU A 9 -20.08 -21.34 0.44
CA LEU A 9 -19.36 -20.47 -0.50
C LEU A 9 -18.71 -21.25 -1.65
N ALA A 10 -18.22 -22.47 -1.40
CA ALA A 10 -17.63 -23.34 -2.44
C ALA A 10 -18.65 -23.94 -3.42
N LYS A 11 -19.94 -23.70 -3.26
CA LYS A 11 -21.02 -24.23 -4.10
C LYS A 11 -21.86 -23.17 -4.81
N MET A 12 -21.53 -21.90 -4.70
CA MET A 12 -22.26 -20.86 -5.42
C MET A 12 -21.89 -20.91 -6.91
N ASN A 13 -22.90 -21.11 -7.75
CA ASN A 13 -22.81 -20.92 -9.17
C ASN A 13 -23.40 -19.56 -9.52
N VAL A 14 -22.67 -18.77 -10.25
CA VAL A 14 -23.02 -17.38 -10.58
C VAL A 14 -22.83 -17.14 -12.06
N LEU A 15 -23.81 -16.50 -12.68
CA LEU A 15 -23.70 -15.97 -14.03
C LEU A 15 -23.76 -14.44 -13.97
N ILE A 16 -22.66 -13.80 -14.35
CA ILE A 16 -22.59 -12.36 -14.52
C ILE A 16 -22.80 -12.07 -16.00
N LYS A 17 -23.82 -11.28 -16.34
CA LYS A 17 -24.23 -10.98 -17.71
C LYS A 17 -23.90 -9.56 -18.11
N SER A 18 -23.71 -9.37 -19.41
CA SER A 18 -23.64 -8.04 -20.04
C SER A 18 -22.57 -7.13 -19.43
N VAL A 19 -21.34 -7.62 -19.25
CA VAL A 19 -20.22 -6.88 -18.67
C VAL A 19 -19.09 -6.68 -19.67
N HIS A 20 -18.35 -5.57 -19.53
CA HIS A 20 -17.10 -5.33 -20.23
C HIS A 20 -15.93 -5.80 -19.36
N LEU A 21 -15.02 -6.57 -19.94
CA LEU A 21 -13.83 -7.06 -19.22
C LEU A 21 -12.68 -6.10 -19.37
N VAL A 22 -11.97 -5.89 -18.27
CA VAL A 22 -10.63 -5.29 -18.25
C VAL A 22 -9.66 -6.40 -17.86
N ASP A 23 -8.76 -6.75 -18.78
CA ASP A 23 -7.75 -7.77 -18.50
C ASP A 23 -6.60 -7.24 -17.61
N ALA A 24 -5.68 -8.15 -17.24
CA ALA A 24 -4.55 -7.80 -16.38
C ALA A 24 -3.57 -6.78 -17.03
N SER A 25 -3.65 -6.55 -18.34
CA SER A 25 -2.88 -5.52 -19.04
C SER A 25 -3.60 -4.16 -19.10
N GLY A 26 -4.79 -4.06 -18.51
CA GLY A 26 -5.65 -2.88 -18.58
C GLY A 26 -6.40 -2.74 -19.91
N LYS A 27 -6.35 -3.75 -20.78
CA LYS A 27 -7.06 -3.72 -22.06
C LYS A 27 -8.53 -4.07 -21.84
N ALA A 28 -9.40 -3.19 -22.30
CA ALA A 28 -10.84 -3.35 -22.22
C ALA A 28 -11.39 -4.18 -23.41
N SER A 29 -12.37 -5.06 -23.14
CA SER A 29 -13.14 -5.71 -24.21
C SER A 29 -14.02 -4.68 -24.94
N LYS A 30 -14.12 -4.81 -26.27
CA LYS A 30 -15.00 -3.95 -27.08
C LYS A 30 -16.47 -4.29 -26.85
N ASP A 31 -16.78 -5.57 -26.80
CA ASP A 31 -18.14 -6.07 -26.68
C ASP A 31 -18.42 -6.56 -25.27
N ALA A 32 -19.69 -6.42 -24.86
CA ALA A 32 -20.16 -7.00 -23.61
C ALA A 32 -20.16 -8.53 -23.67
N THR A 33 -19.81 -9.17 -22.59
CA THR A 33 -19.70 -10.62 -22.45
C THR A 33 -20.35 -11.10 -21.16
N ASP A 34 -20.56 -12.41 -21.06
CA ASP A 34 -21.05 -13.06 -19.85
C ASP A 34 -19.92 -13.86 -19.20
N ILE A 35 -19.94 -13.97 -17.88
CA ILE A 35 -19.00 -14.76 -17.09
C ILE A 35 -19.78 -15.79 -16.29
N LEU A 36 -19.54 -17.08 -16.56
CA LEU A 36 -20.10 -18.18 -15.78
C LEU A 36 -19.06 -18.64 -14.74
N ILE A 37 -19.47 -18.65 -13.49
CA ILE A 37 -18.69 -19.15 -12.35
C ILE A 37 -19.39 -20.38 -11.80
N GLU A 38 -18.67 -21.51 -11.78
CA GLU A 38 -19.16 -22.77 -11.24
C GLU A 38 -18.23 -23.26 -10.15
N SER A 39 -18.78 -23.58 -9.00
CA SER A 39 -18.02 -24.02 -7.81
C SER A 39 -16.87 -23.07 -7.42
N GLY A 40 -17.08 -21.77 -7.61
CA GLY A 40 -16.11 -20.73 -7.27
C GLY A 40 -14.99 -20.52 -8.32
N VAL A 41 -15.09 -21.14 -9.50
CA VAL A 41 -14.11 -21.02 -10.59
C VAL A 41 -14.80 -20.47 -11.84
N ILE A 42 -14.15 -19.53 -12.53
CA ILE A 42 -14.63 -19.06 -13.83
C ILE A 42 -14.53 -20.24 -14.83
N SER A 43 -15.70 -20.76 -15.23
CA SER A 43 -15.79 -21.91 -16.16
C SER A 43 -15.89 -21.48 -17.61
N LYS A 44 -16.56 -20.33 -17.87
CA LYS A 44 -16.73 -19.79 -19.23
C LYS A 44 -16.76 -18.27 -19.23
N ILE A 45 -16.20 -17.69 -20.29
CA ILE A 45 -16.33 -16.29 -20.65
C ILE A 45 -16.78 -16.26 -22.11
N GLY A 46 -17.89 -15.58 -22.42
CA GLY A 46 -18.39 -15.47 -23.78
C GLY A 46 -19.83 -14.97 -23.81
N ALA A 47 -20.26 -14.51 -24.99
CA ALA A 47 -21.61 -13.95 -25.15
C ALA A 47 -22.70 -15.02 -24.96
N SER A 48 -23.87 -14.58 -24.50
CA SER A 48 -25.13 -15.37 -24.46
C SER A 48 -25.05 -16.67 -23.64
N GLN A 49 -24.40 -16.61 -22.46
CA GLN A 49 -24.42 -17.78 -21.57
C GLN A 49 -25.82 -17.98 -20.97
N THR A 50 -26.22 -19.23 -20.84
CA THR A 50 -27.50 -19.63 -20.22
C THR A 50 -27.26 -20.13 -18.82
N ALA A 51 -28.02 -19.59 -17.85
CA ALA A 51 -27.97 -20.08 -16.48
C ALA A 51 -28.67 -21.43 -16.37
N ALA A 52 -28.02 -22.44 -15.79
CA ALA A 52 -28.68 -23.66 -15.36
C ALA A 52 -29.60 -23.40 -14.15
N SER A 53 -30.50 -24.34 -13.85
CA SER A 53 -31.35 -24.22 -12.64
C SER A 53 -30.49 -24.09 -11.38
N GLY A 54 -30.80 -23.07 -10.55
CA GLY A 54 -30.10 -22.80 -9.29
C GLY A 54 -28.85 -21.93 -9.42
N VAL A 55 -28.52 -21.42 -10.61
CA VAL A 55 -27.44 -20.41 -10.81
C VAL A 55 -27.99 -19.01 -10.48
N GLN A 56 -27.28 -18.28 -9.63
CA GLN A 56 -27.60 -16.88 -9.36
C GLN A 56 -27.17 -16.00 -10.53
N VAL A 57 -28.08 -15.18 -11.05
CA VAL A 57 -27.80 -14.31 -12.20
C VAL A 57 -27.68 -12.86 -11.75
N PHE A 58 -26.58 -12.20 -12.12
CA PHE A 58 -26.36 -10.77 -12.00
C PHE A 58 -26.28 -10.15 -13.39
N ASP A 59 -27.11 -9.16 -13.66
CA ASP A 59 -27.00 -8.38 -14.88
C ASP A 59 -26.14 -7.13 -14.60
N GLY A 60 -24.99 -7.06 -15.29
CA GLY A 60 -24.05 -5.97 -15.14
C GLY A 60 -24.44 -4.71 -15.92
N ASN A 61 -25.45 -4.78 -16.82
CA ASN A 61 -25.92 -3.62 -17.60
C ASN A 61 -24.78 -2.80 -18.26
N GLY A 62 -23.76 -3.46 -18.77
CA GLY A 62 -22.60 -2.80 -19.36
C GLY A 62 -21.54 -2.33 -18.34
N ALA A 63 -21.61 -2.75 -17.09
CA ALA A 63 -20.59 -2.46 -16.09
C ALA A 63 -19.23 -3.09 -16.47
N TRP A 64 -18.18 -2.53 -15.93
CA TRP A 64 -16.81 -3.03 -16.09
C TRP A 64 -16.47 -4.06 -15.01
N VAL A 65 -15.80 -5.11 -15.42
CA VAL A 65 -15.30 -6.17 -14.53
C VAL A 65 -13.80 -6.34 -14.75
N SER A 66 -13.03 -6.25 -13.69
CA SER A 66 -11.59 -6.51 -13.67
C SER A 66 -11.25 -7.68 -12.74
N ILE A 67 -10.00 -8.12 -12.76
CA ILE A 67 -9.46 -8.90 -11.63
C ILE A 67 -9.56 -8.08 -10.34
N GLY A 68 -9.69 -8.76 -9.21
CA GLY A 68 -9.69 -8.09 -7.90
C GLY A 68 -8.38 -7.37 -7.65
N TRP A 69 -8.46 -6.16 -7.10
CA TRP A 69 -7.30 -5.32 -6.88
C TRP A 69 -6.52 -5.74 -5.64
N VAL A 70 -5.24 -5.39 -5.62
CA VAL A 70 -4.37 -5.58 -4.44
C VAL A 70 -3.84 -4.22 -4.03
N ASP A 71 -4.10 -3.84 -2.78
CA ASP A 71 -3.49 -2.65 -2.21
C ASP A 71 -2.11 -2.99 -1.66
N SER A 72 -1.09 -2.27 -2.12
CA SER A 72 0.30 -2.50 -1.73
C SER A 72 0.67 -1.91 -0.37
N LYS A 73 -0.18 -1.06 0.22
CA LYS A 73 0.10 -0.42 1.51
C LYS A 73 -1.16 -0.02 2.25
N ALA A 74 -1.51 -0.76 3.29
CA ALA A 74 -2.55 -0.40 4.24
C ALA A 74 -2.15 -0.72 5.67
N ASN A 75 -2.80 -0.08 6.62
CA ASN A 75 -2.61 -0.27 8.05
C ASN A 75 -3.96 -0.40 8.75
N PHE A 76 -4.30 -1.61 9.21
CA PHE A 76 -5.57 -1.86 9.93
C PHE A 76 -5.46 -1.71 11.45
N ARG A 77 -4.33 -1.23 11.93
CA ARG A 77 -4.11 -0.83 13.33
C ARG A 77 -4.25 -1.95 14.39
N ASP A 78 -4.39 -3.21 13.99
CA ASP A 78 -4.52 -4.37 14.87
C ASP A 78 -3.33 -5.33 14.65
N PRO A 79 -2.57 -5.66 15.70
CA PRO A 79 -2.85 -5.44 17.13
C PRO A 79 -2.45 -4.05 17.67
N GLY A 80 -3.09 -3.67 18.78
CA GLY A 80 -2.65 -2.61 19.70
C GLY A 80 -3.19 -1.20 19.45
N HIS A 81 -3.93 -0.99 18.35
CA HIS A 81 -4.59 0.28 18.03
C HIS A 81 -5.98 0.05 17.44
N GLU A 82 -6.68 -0.98 17.92
CA GLU A 82 -7.95 -1.46 17.38
C GLU A 82 -9.08 -0.43 17.46
N THR A 83 -8.94 0.59 18.33
CA THR A 83 -9.88 1.72 18.40
C THR A 83 -9.90 2.55 17.11
N LYS A 84 -8.79 2.56 16.37
CA LYS A 84 -8.67 3.31 15.11
C LYS A 84 -9.33 2.61 13.94
N GLU A 85 -9.38 1.25 13.93
CA GLU A 85 -10.09 0.47 12.93
C GLU A 85 -10.25 -1.01 13.32
N GLY A 86 -9.15 -1.77 13.38
CA GLY A 86 -9.12 -3.23 13.55
C GLY A 86 -9.25 -4.01 12.23
N ILE A 87 -8.67 -5.22 12.21
CA ILE A 87 -8.57 -6.06 11.00
C ILE A 87 -9.92 -6.36 10.37
N LYS A 88 -10.97 -6.59 11.16
CA LYS A 88 -12.29 -6.91 10.61
C LYS A 88 -12.86 -5.74 9.79
N ASN A 89 -12.83 -4.55 10.34
CA ASN A 89 -13.37 -3.36 9.67
C ASN A 89 -12.53 -3.01 8.45
N GLY A 90 -11.20 -3.07 8.55
CA GLY A 90 -10.31 -2.82 7.42
C GLY A 90 -10.49 -3.83 6.27
N LEU A 91 -10.78 -5.10 6.56
CA LEU A 91 -11.10 -6.09 5.53
C LEU A 91 -12.44 -5.81 4.85
N GLU A 92 -13.46 -5.37 5.60
CA GLU A 92 -14.77 -4.98 5.04
C GLU A 92 -14.63 -3.72 4.17
N ALA A 93 -13.87 -2.70 4.63
CA ALA A 93 -13.58 -1.51 3.85
C ALA A 93 -12.82 -1.85 2.56
N ALA A 94 -11.80 -2.71 2.64
CA ALA A 94 -11.08 -3.17 1.46
C ALA A 94 -11.99 -3.91 0.46
N ALA A 95 -12.93 -4.74 0.96
CA ALA A 95 -13.90 -5.41 0.10
C ALA A 95 -14.85 -4.42 -0.58
N ALA A 96 -15.29 -3.38 0.13
CA ALA A 96 -16.12 -2.31 -0.41
C ALA A 96 -15.40 -1.52 -1.50
N GLY A 97 -14.09 -1.26 -1.34
CA GLY A 97 -13.22 -0.63 -2.35
C GLY A 97 -12.87 -1.54 -3.54
N GLY A 98 -13.34 -2.80 -3.56
CA GLY A 98 -13.06 -3.74 -4.66
C GLY A 98 -11.72 -4.47 -4.56
N PHE A 99 -11.04 -4.39 -3.43
CA PHE A 99 -9.81 -5.12 -3.20
C PHE A 99 -10.08 -6.59 -2.84
N THR A 100 -9.22 -7.48 -3.32
CA THR A 100 -9.20 -8.91 -2.98
C THR A 100 -7.93 -9.31 -2.23
N GLY A 101 -7.02 -8.36 -2.08
CA GLY A 101 -5.80 -8.53 -1.32
C GLY A 101 -5.28 -7.21 -0.77
N VAL A 102 -4.65 -7.25 0.40
CA VAL A 102 -4.07 -6.08 1.06
C VAL A 102 -2.73 -6.44 1.66
N VAL A 103 -1.70 -5.65 1.34
CA VAL A 103 -0.40 -5.74 2.00
C VAL A 103 -0.44 -4.91 3.27
N LEU A 104 -0.43 -5.59 4.43
CA LEU A 104 -0.47 -4.92 5.73
C LEU A 104 0.93 -4.59 6.23
N MET A 105 1.08 -3.35 6.65
CA MET A 105 2.32 -2.83 7.22
C MET A 105 2.57 -3.37 8.64
N SER A 106 3.84 -3.44 9.04
CA SER A 106 4.30 -3.95 10.34
C SER A 106 4.08 -3.00 11.51
N SER A 107 3.51 -1.80 11.28
CA SER A 107 3.43 -0.69 12.24
C SER A 107 2.27 -0.82 13.25
N THR A 108 2.26 -1.90 13.96
CA THR A 108 1.32 -2.21 15.06
C THR A 108 2.02 -2.11 16.43
N HIS A 109 1.31 -2.39 17.51
CA HIS A 109 1.86 -2.46 18.87
C HIS A 109 1.35 -3.71 19.59
N PRO A 110 2.22 -4.73 19.82
CA PRO A 110 3.62 -4.80 19.37
C PRO A 110 3.76 -4.78 17.84
N ALA A 111 4.96 -4.47 17.35
CA ALA A 111 5.27 -4.53 15.93
C ALA A 111 5.16 -5.98 15.41
N ILE A 112 4.78 -6.17 14.15
CA ILE A 112 4.78 -7.48 13.50
C ILE A 112 6.24 -7.88 13.21
N GLN A 113 6.86 -8.64 14.08
CA GLN A 113 8.31 -8.91 14.05
C GLN A 113 8.70 -10.36 14.31
N SER A 114 7.72 -11.24 14.43
CA SER A 114 7.94 -12.66 14.68
C SER A 114 7.11 -13.55 13.75
N LYS A 115 7.50 -14.82 13.64
CA LYS A 115 6.73 -15.85 12.95
C LYS A 115 5.28 -15.91 13.42
N ALA A 116 5.05 -15.85 14.73
CA ALA A 116 3.72 -15.94 15.34
C ALA A 116 2.82 -14.75 14.91
N ASP A 117 3.38 -13.56 14.80
CA ASP A 117 2.64 -12.37 14.35
C ASP A 117 2.18 -12.51 12.90
N ILE A 118 3.05 -13.04 12.03
CA ILE A 118 2.70 -13.30 10.62
C ILE A 118 1.59 -14.35 10.51
N GLU A 119 1.68 -15.45 11.27
CA GLU A 119 0.66 -16.50 11.29
C GLU A 119 -0.67 -15.98 11.84
N PHE A 120 -0.64 -15.12 12.87
CA PHE A 120 -1.82 -14.44 13.42
C PHE A 120 -2.55 -13.63 12.36
N LEU A 121 -1.85 -12.72 11.66
CA LEU A 121 -2.46 -11.88 10.62
C LEU A 121 -3.05 -12.70 9.48
N LYS A 122 -2.34 -13.71 8.99
CA LYS A 122 -2.86 -14.61 7.94
C LYS A 122 -4.12 -15.35 8.37
N GLY A 123 -4.16 -15.79 9.63
CA GLY A 123 -5.31 -16.47 10.21
C GLY A 123 -6.58 -15.61 10.22
N LYS A 124 -6.44 -14.30 10.40
CA LYS A 124 -7.58 -13.36 10.46
C LYS A 124 -8.35 -13.25 9.15
N SER A 125 -7.70 -13.42 7.99
CA SER A 125 -8.35 -13.34 6.68
C SER A 125 -8.76 -14.70 6.10
N HIS A 126 -8.59 -15.81 6.81
CA HIS A 126 -8.79 -17.16 6.26
C HIS A 126 -10.20 -17.41 5.69
N ALA A 127 -11.24 -16.81 6.29
CA ALA A 127 -12.64 -16.96 5.85
C ALA A 127 -13.18 -15.69 5.14
N HIS A 128 -12.32 -14.71 4.84
CA HIS A 128 -12.70 -13.46 4.20
C HIS A 128 -12.33 -13.47 2.71
N PRO A 129 -13.11 -12.83 1.81
CA PRO A 129 -12.77 -12.73 0.39
C PRO A 129 -11.48 -11.94 0.16
N VAL A 130 -11.18 -10.95 0.99
CA VAL A 130 -9.93 -10.18 0.94
C VAL A 130 -8.85 -10.94 1.72
N LYS A 131 -7.70 -11.17 1.08
CA LYS A 131 -6.54 -11.82 1.69
C LYS A 131 -5.58 -10.80 2.29
N ILE A 132 -5.05 -11.11 3.47
CA ILE A 132 -3.96 -10.35 4.07
C ILE A 132 -2.62 -10.91 3.59
N TYR A 133 -1.77 -10.04 3.07
CA TYR A 133 -0.36 -10.27 2.78
C TYR A 133 0.47 -9.50 3.82
N PRO A 134 0.88 -10.12 4.94
CA PRO A 134 1.56 -9.40 6.00
C PRO A 134 2.99 -9.06 5.64
N THR A 135 3.47 -7.89 6.06
CA THR A 135 4.88 -7.56 6.12
C THR A 135 5.43 -7.81 7.50
N GLY A 136 6.71 -8.21 7.59
CA GLY A 136 7.45 -8.22 8.85
C GLY A 136 8.19 -6.91 9.09
N ALA A 137 8.40 -6.53 10.34
CA ALA A 137 9.30 -5.43 10.67
C ALA A 137 10.73 -5.74 10.19
N LEU A 138 11.41 -4.74 9.64
CA LEU A 138 12.80 -4.85 9.23
C LEU A 138 13.72 -4.87 10.45
N SER A 139 13.46 -3.98 11.41
CA SER A 139 14.23 -3.91 12.65
C SER A 139 13.36 -4.24 13.87
N VAL A 140 13.99 -4.71 14.93
CA VAL A 140 13.33 -5.03 16.21
C VAL A 140 12.62 -3.78 16.72
N ASN A 141 11.34 -3.90 17.06
CA ASN A 141 10.46 -2.81 17.46
C ASN A 141 10.42 -1.62 16.46
N ARG A 142 10.92 -1.82 15.25
CA ARG A 142 11.07 -0.80 14.21
C ARG A 142 11.91 0.39 14.70
N ASP A 143 12.95 0.13 15.46
CA ASP A 143 13.80 1.18 16.05
C ASP A 143 15.08 1.46 15.25
N GLY A 144 15.32 0.71 14.15
CA GLY A 144 16.45 0.93 13.26
C GLY A 144 17.80 0.53 13.84
N LYS A 145 17.86 -0.36 14.84
CA LYS A 145 19.11 -0.77 15.51
C LYS A 145 19.53 -2.20 15.22
N ASP A 146 18.61 -3.13 15.37
CA ASP A 146 18.88 -4.56 15.20
C ASP A 146 17.91 -5.15 14.17
N ILE A 147 18.42 -6.00 13.27
CA ILE A 147 17.62 -6.67 12.24
C ILE A 147 16.79 -7.80 12.91
N THR A 148 15.55 -7.96 12.46
CA THR A 148 14.65 -9.04 12.90
C THR A 148 15.02 -10.40 12.27
N GLU A 149 14.40 -11.48 12.76
CA GLU A 149 14.51 -12.83 12.20
C GLU A 149 13.66 -12.97 10.92
N MET A 150 14.12 -12.31 9.83
CA MET A 150 13.38 -12.23 8.55
C MET A 150 13.12 -13.61 7.94
N PHE A 151 14.04 -14.57 8.08
CA PHE A 151 13.91 -15.91 7.52
C PHE A 151 12.68 -16.64 8.06
N ASP A 152 12.49 -16.60 9.38
CA ASP A 152 11.36 -17.26 10.03
C ASP A 152 10.03 -16.62 9.64
N MET A 153 9.98 -15.29 9.60
CA MET A 153 8.81 -14.55 9.13
C MET A 153 8.51 -14.83 7.64
N LYS A 154 9.54 -14.93 6.80
CA LYS A 154 9.37 -15.30 5.39
C LYS A 154 8.74 -16.68 5.24
N ASN A 155 9.21 -17.65 6.00
CA ASN A 155 8.68 -19.02 5.97
C ASN A 155 7.24 -19.08 6.50
N ALA A 156 6.86 -18.19 7.42
CA ALA A 156 5.48 -18.04 7.89
C ALA A 156 4.57 -17.38 6.84
N GLY A 157 5.16 -16.67 5.87
CA GLY A 157 4.45 -16.06 4.75
C GLY A 157 4.47 -14.54 4.71
N ALA A 158 5.42 -13.89 5.37
CA ALA A 158 5.69 -12.48 5.15
C ALA A 158 6.09 -12.24 3.70
N VAL A 159 5.48 -11.23 3.07
CA VAL A 159 5.71 -10.92 1.64
C VAL A 159 6.88 -9.96 1.44
N ALA A 160 7.17 -9.13 2.43
CA ALA A 160 8.24 -8.14 2.44
C ALA A 160 8.62 -7.76 3.87
N PHE A 161 9.67 -6.94 4.03
CA PHE A 161 10.10 -6.41 5.34
C PHE A 161 10.16 -4.89 5.30
N THR A 162 9.63 -4.25 6.36
CA THR A 162 9.53 -2.79 6.43
C THR A 162 9.38 -2.31 7.87
N ASP A 163 9.93 -1.14 8.18
CA ASP A 163 9.58 -0.41 9.40
C ASP A 163 8.48 0.64 9.15
N ASP A 164 7.74 0.48 8.02
CA ASP A 164 6.69 1.39 7.56
C ASP A 164 7.20 2.85 7.50
N ARG A 165 6.54 3.79 8.13
CA ARG A 165 6.89 5.22 8.12
C ARG A 165 8.09 5.59 9.02
N ARG A 166 8.80 4.61 9.56
CA ARG A 166 10.08 4.82 10.27
C ARG A 166 11.24 4.53 9.34
N THR A 167 11.91 5.58 8.92
CA THR A 167 13.09 5.45 8.07
C THR A 167 14.26 4.82 8.83
N VAL A 168 14.90 3.83 8.26
CA VAL A 168 16.15 3.28 8.79
C VAL A 168 17.29 4.22 8.44
N SER A 169 17.72 5.03 9.40
CA SER A 169 18.76 6.06 9.20
C SER A 169 20.17 5.48 9.14
N ASP A 170 20.44 4.36 9.85
CA ASP A 170 21.75 3.69 9.80
C ASP A 170 21.93 2.96 8.46
N SER A 171 22.80 3.53 7.62
CA SER A 171 23.13 2.98 6.30
C SER A 171 23.78 1.60 6.37
N GLY A 172 24.56 1.31 7.41
CA GLY A 172 25.19 -0.01 7.62
C GLY A 172 24.16 -1.07 7.97
N LEU A 173 23.18 -0.75 8.83
CA LEU A 173 22.07 -1.65 9.13
C LEU A 173 21.22 -1.89 7.89
N PHE A 174 20.87 -0.84 7.14
CA PHE A 174 20.07 -0.94 5.93
C PHE A 174 20.77 -1.81 4.87
N MET A 175 22.09 -1.64 4.68
CA MET A 175 22.89 -2.48 3.79
C MET A 175 22.83 -3.96 4.19
N ARG A 176 23.05 -4.27 5.47
CA ARG A 176 22.97 -5.65 5.97
C ARG A 176 21.57 -6.25 5.81
N ALA A 177 20.53 -5.46 6.05
CA ALA A 177 19.15 -5.88 5.85
C ALA A 177 18.86 -6.23 4.39
N LEU A 178 19.31 -5.42 3.42
CA LEU A 178 19.16 -5.71 1.99
C LEU A 178 19.92 -6.99 1.60
N GLN A 179 21.13 -7.20 2.10
CA GLN A 179 21.91 -8.43 1.87
C GLN A 179 21.19 -9.66 2.44
N TYR A 180 20.65 -9.55 3.66
CA TYR A 180 19.88 -10.63 4.27
C TYR A 180 18.59 -10.93 3.48
N ALA A 181 17.82 -9.91 3.15
CA ALA A 181 16.58 -10.05 2.38
C ALA A 181 16.83 -10.65 0.99
N LYS A 182 17.94 -10.28 0.31
CA LYS A 182 18.36 -10.89 -0.96
C LYS A 182 18.55 -12.40 -0.82
N ASN A 183 19.27 -12.85 0.21
CA ASN A 183 19.57 -14.27 0.42
C ASN A 183 18.30 -15.12 0.63
N ILE A 184 17.24 -14.55 1.20
CA ILE A 184 15.95 -15.22 1.39
C ILE A 184 14.94 -14.91 0.28
N GLY A 185 15.35 -14.19 -0.77
CA GLY A 185 14.51 -13.88 -1.90
C GLY A 185 13.33 -12.96 -1.60
N SER A 186 13.46 -12.04 -0.65
CA SER A 186 12.41 -11.07 -0.27
C SER A 186 12.79 -9.64 -0.64
N PRO A 187 11.82 -8.77 -0.99
CA PRO A 187 12.05 -7.35 -1.10
C PRO A 187 12.05 -6.68 0.28
N ILE A 188 12.73 -5.54 0.37
CA ILE A 188 12.54 -4.56 1.45
C ILE A 188 11.66 -3.44 0.92
N ILE A 189 10.67 -3.04 1.71
CA ILE A 189 9.86 -1.83 1.50
C ILE A 189 10.43 -0.77 2.44
N HIS A 190 10.84 0.37 1.91
CA HIS A 190 11.44 1.42 2.72
C HIS A 190 10.76 2.76 2.47
N PHE A 191 10.56 3.52 3.54
CA PHE A 191 10.01 4.88 3.52
C PHE A 191 11.15 5.89 3.58
N GLN A 192 11.16 6.85 2.65
CA GLN A 192 12.25 7.79 2.45
C GLN A 192 11.97 9.12 3.15
N ASP A 193 12.56 9.33 4.29
CA ASP A 193 12.49 10.61 5.01
C ASP A 193 13.75 10.78 5.86
N ASP A 194 14.60 11.74 5.52
CA ASP A 194 15.68 12.13 6.42
C ASP A 194 15.09 12.94 7.58
N THR A 195 14.87 12.26 8.70
CA THR A 195 14.24 12.85 9.89
C THR A 195 15.10 13.93 10.57
N THR A 196 16.39 14.00 10.24
CA THR A 196 17.27 15.09 10.73
C THR A 196 17.01 16.38 9.98
N ILE A 197 16.51 16.28 8.74
CA ILE A 197 16.14 17.40 7.88
C ILE A 197 14.67 17.76 8.08
N SER A 198 13.76 16.82 7.89
CA SER A 198 12.32 17.02 8.05
C SER A 198 11.93 17.39 9.48
N GLY A 199 12.64 16.85 10.46
CA GLY A 199 12.51 17.18 11.88
C GLY A 199 11.06 17.06 12.36
N LYS A 200 10.53 18.17 12.89
CA LYS A 200 9.13 18.29 13.32
C LYS A 200 8.24 18.95 12.27
N GLY A 201 8.57 18.81 10.99
CA GLY A 201 7.74 19.31 9.89
C GLY A 201 6.35 18.67 9.90
N GLN A 202 5.35 19.44 9.51
CA GLN A 202 3.95 19.03 9.54
C GLN A 202 3.35 18.93 8.13
N VAL A 203 3.89 19.71 7.19
CA VAL A 203 3.39 19.92 5.84
C VAL A 203 4.54 20.05 4.85
N ASN A 204 4.28 20.16 3.56
CA ASN A 204 5.31 20.47 2.57
C ASN A 204 5.95 21.84 2.84
N GLU A 205 7.26 21.94 2.69
CA GLU A 205 7.96 23.21 2.74
C GLU A 205 7.70 24.01 1.45
N GLY A 206 7.15 25.20 1.60
CA GLY A 206 6.83 26.08 0.46
C GLY A 206 6.08 27.34 0.87
N ILE A 207 5.53 28.03 -0.12
CA ILE A 207 4.72 29.24 0.10
C ILE A 207 3.50 28.93 0.99
N PRO A 208 2.71 27.84 0.73
CA PRO A 208 1.55 27.54 1.58
C PRO A 208 1.90 27.31 3.05
N SER A 209 2.98 26.59 3.34
CA SER A 209 3.40 26.35 4.74
C SER A 209 3.83 27.65 5.44
N THR A 210 4.51 28.54 4.71
CA THR A 210 4.88 29.87 5.23
C THR A 210 3.66 30.73 5.50
N MET A 211 2.68 30.73 4.60
CA MET A 211 1.41 31.46 4.77
C MET A 211 0.59 30.93 5.97
N ALA A 212 0.58 29.62 6.16
CA ALA A 212 -0.10 28.96 7.26
C ALA A 212 0.67 29.08 8.60
N GLY A 213 1.91 29.54 8.58
CA GLY A 213 2.78 29.56 9.77
C GLY A 213 3.21 28.17 10.24
N MET A 214 3.18 27.17 9.35
CA MET A 214 3.45 25.77 9.66
C MET A 214 4.88 25.38 9.32
N LYS A 215 5.48 24.52 10.14
CA LYS A 215 6.82 24.00 9.87
C LYS A 215 6.79 23.03 8.68
N GLY A 216 7.54 23.32 7.64
CA GLY A 216 7.64 22.52 6.43
C GLY A 216 8.56 21.31 6.55
N MET A 217 8.31 20.31 5.70
CA MET A 217 9.18 19.17 5.39
C MET A 217 9.77 19.38 3.99
N PRO A 218 11.08 19.67 3.86
CA PRO A 218 11.71 19.89 2.57
C PRO A 218 11.64 18.66 1.68
N SER A 219 11.40 18.85 0.37
CA SER A 219 11.37 17.75 -0.61
C SER A 219 12.68 16.97 -0.65
N PHE A 220 13.81 17.67 -0.52
CA PHE A 220 15.12 17.02 -0.57
C PHE A 220 15.40 16.06 0.61
N ALA A 221 14.62 16.09 1.70
CA ALA A 221 14.72 15.09 2.75
C ALA A 221 14.34 13.68 2.25
N GLU A 222 13.35 13.61 1.34
CA GLU A 222 12.98 12.38 0.64
C GLU A 222 14.04 12.01 -0.41
N GLU A 223 14.45 12.96 -1.23
CA GLU A 223 15.37 12.74 -2.35
C GLU A 223 16.75 12.26 -1.92
N LEU A 224 17.29 12.80 -0.80
CA LEU A 224 18.56 12.32 -0.24
C LEU A 224 18.47 10.87 0.21
N MET A 225 17.36 10.49 0.85
CA MET A 225 17.15 9.10 1.28
C MET A 225 16.96 8.17 0.10
N VAL A 226 16.21 8.58 -0.94
CA VAL A 226 16.11 7.83 -2.21
C VAL A 226 17.48 7.62 -2.81
N ASN A 227 18.31 8.67 -2.93
CA ASN A 227 19.66 8.55 -3.51
C ASN A 227 20.57 7.64 -2.68
N ARG A 228 20.55 7.75 -1.35
CA ARG A 228 21.29 6.84 -0.45
C ARG A 228 20.89 5.39 -0.68
N ASP A 229 19.58 5.13 -0.68
CA ASP A 229 19.03 3.78 -0.78
C ASP A 229 19.34 3.14 -2.13
N LEU A 230 19.29 3.92 -3.21
CA LEU A 230 19.71 3.48 -4.54
C LEU A 230 21.17 3.07 -4.59
N LYS A 231 22.07 3.83 -3.93
CA LYS A 231 23.49 3.48 -3.84
C LYS A 231 23.71 2.16 -3.09
N ILE A 232 23.00 1.97 -1.97
CA ILE A 232 23.09 0.73 -1.19
C ILE A 232 22.46 -0.44 -1.97
N CYS A 233 21.33 -0.23 -2.63
CA CYS A 233 20.69 -1.24 -3.47
C CYS A 233 21.61 -1.68 -4.61
N SER A 234 22.25 -0.74 -5.31
CA SER A 234 23.23 -1.03 -6.36
C SER A 234 24.42 -1.86 -5.85
N TYR A 235 24.93 -1.54 -4.65
CA TYR A 235 26.04 -2.28 -4.05
C TYR A 235 25.68 -3.70 -3.62
N THR A 236 24.47 -3.88 -3.07
CA THR A 236 24.00 -5.17 -2.54
C THR A 236 23.34 -6.05 -3.58
N ASP A 237 22.91 -5.48 -4.71
CA ASP A 237 22.09 -6.14 -5.72
C ASP A 237 20.81 -6.74 -5.08
N GLY A 238 20.24 -6.04 -4.09
CA GLY A 238 19.02 -6.39 -3.39
C GLY A 238 17.78 -5.95 -4.16
N ARG A 239 16.60 -6.35 -3.67
CA ARG A 239 15.31 -5.86 -4.17
C ARG A 239 14.73 -4.84 -3.22
N LEU A 240 14.51 -3.62 -3.71
CA LEU A 240 14.03 -2.50 -2.92
C LEU A 240 12.74 -1.93 -3.52
N HIS A 241 11.75 -1.71 -2.68
CA HIS A 241 10.53 -1.00 -3.01
C HIS A 241 10.49 0.34 -2.26
N PHE A 242 10.37 1.44 -3.01
CA PHE A 242 10.23 2.79 -2.48
C PHE A 242 8.76 3.04 -2.13
N SER A 243 8.49 3.18 -0.83
CA SER A 243 7.13 3.33 -0.33
C SER A 243 6.67 4.79 -0.40
N THR A 244 5.51 5.01 -1.03
CA THR A 244 4.82 6.32 -1.06
C THR A 244 5.73 7.51 -1.41
N ILE A 245 6.43 7.45 -2.55
CA ILE A 245 7.21 8.58 -3.05
C ILE A 245 6.30 9.78 -3.35
N SER A 246 6.80 10.98 -3.18
CA SER A 246 5.98 12.20 -3.29
C SER A 246 6.61 13.34 -4.08
N THR A 247 7.90 13.26 -4.44
CA THR A 247 8.64 14.38 -5.04
C THR A 247 9.09 14.10 -6.46
N ALA A 248 9.15 15.14 -7.29
CA ALA A 248 9.65 15.08 -8.66
C ALA A 248 11.11 14.59 -8.72
N GLY A 249 11.94 15.01 -7.74
CA GLY A 249 13.32 14.58 -7.66
C GLY A 249 13.45 13.08 -7.35
N ALA A 250 12.60 12.51 -6.47
CA ALA A 250 12.56 11.08 -6.23
C ALA A 250 12.19 10.30 -7.50
N VAL A 251 11.16 10.75 -8.24
CA VAL A 251 10.78 10.14 -9.54
C VAL A 251 11.96 10.14 -10.51
N ALA A 252 12.69 11.25 -10.64
CA ALA A 252 13.83 11.35 -11.54
C ALA A 252 14.97 10.38 -11.15
N LEU A 253 15.27 10.26 -9.85
CA LEU A 253 16.28 9.34 -9.33
C LEU A 253 15.91 7.88 -9.59
N ILE A 254 14.66 7.49 -9.32
CA ILE A 254 14.17 6.12 -9.53
C ILE A 254 14.12 5.78 -11.02
N ARG A 255 13.68 6.70 -11.88
CA ARG A 255 13.68 6.54 -13.34
C ARG A 255 15.08 6.21 -13.85
N LYS A 256 16.07 6.97 -13.41
CA LYS A 256 17.48 6.73 -13.75
C LYS A 256 17.94 5.36 -13.27
N ALA A 257 17.66 5.00 -12.03
CA ALA A 257 18.09 3.72 -11.44
C ALA A 257 17.47 2.52 -12.18
N LYS A 258 16.20 2.59 -12.58
CA LYS A 258 15.54 1.57 -13.40
C LYS A 258 16.18 1.45 -14.78
N ALA A 259 16.53 2.57 -15.41
CA ALA A 259 17.23 2.58 -16.70
C ALA A 259 18.66 1.96 -16.60
N GLU A 260 19.29 2.07 -15.45
CA GLU A 260 20.58 1.41 -15.13
C GLU A 260 20.41 -0.07 -14.74
N GLY A 261 19.19 -0.61 -14.69
CA GLY A 261 18.89 -2.02 -14.42
C GLY A 261 18.86 -2.40 -12.95
N LEU A 262 18.73 -1.45 -12.03
CA LEU A 262 18.58 -1.76 -10.61
C LEU A 262 17.22 -2.45 -10.32
N HIS A 263 17.23 -3.39 -9.40
CA HIS A 263 16.02 -4.11 -8.96
C HIS A 263 15.19 -3.28 -7.98
N VAL A 264 14.64 -2.18 -8.48
CA VAL A 264 13.84 -1.24 -7.70
C VAL A 264 12.43 -1.10 -8.26
N THR A 265 11.47 -0.92 -7.35
CA THR A 265 10.09 -0.57 -7.64
C THR A 265 9.66 0.59 -6.76
N ALA A 266 8.59 1.29 -7.13
CA ALA A 266 8.06 2.41 -6.35
C ALA A 266 6.54 2.44 -6.38
N GLU A 267 5.96 2.97 -5.32
CA GLU A 267 4.54 3.26 -5.22
C GLU A 267 4.28 4.71 -4.87
N VAL A 268 3.10 5.19 -5.24
CA VAL A 268 2.56 6.50 -4.85
C VAL A 268 1.20 6.32 -4.20
N ALA A 269 0.89 7.11 -3.18
CA ALA A 269 -0.43 7.10 -2.60
C ALA A 269 -1.45 7.81 -3.50
N ALA A 270 -2.65 7.24 -3.65
CA ALA A 270 -3.70 7.77 -4.52
C ALA A 270 -4.01 9.25 -4.24
N HIS A 271 -4.07 9.63 -2.97
CA HIS A 271 -4.35 11.01 -2.56
C HIS A 271 -3.24 12.00 -2.92
N GLN A 272 -1.99 11.56 -3.11
CA GLN A 272 -0.86 12.38 -3.58
C GLN A 272 -0.98 12.80 -5.05
N LEU A 273 -1.84 12.13 -5.81
CA LEU A 273 -2.09 12.45 -7.22
C LEU A 273 -3.18 13.50 -7.41
N PHE A 274 -3.90 13.84 -6.35
CA PHE A 274 -5.07 14.71 -6.42
C PHE A 274 -4.94 15.98 -5.57
N PHE A 275 -4.45 15.87 -4.33
CA PHE A 275 -4.31 16.99 -3.41
C PHE A 275 -2.91 17.58 -3.47
N ASP A 276 -2.82 18.92 -3.53
CA ASP A 276 -1.56 19.65 -3.45
C ASP A 276 -1.38 20.35 -2.08
N ASP A 277 -0.23 20.97 -1.88
CA ASP A 277 0.17 21.61 -0.62
C ASP A 277 -0.68 22.83 -0.25
N THR A 278 -1.53 23.34 -1.13
CA THR A 278 -2.45 24.44 -0.80
C THR A 278 -3.58 24.01 0.14
N THR A 279 -3.83 22.70 0.27
CA THR A 279 -4.83 22.15 1.21
C THR A 279 -4.57 22.54 2.67
N ILE A 280 -3.30 22.84 3.03
CA ILE A 280 -2.97 23.27 4.38
C ILE A 280 -3.66 24.58 4.77
N LEU A 281 -3.99 25.44 3.82
CA LEU A 281 -4.64 26.72 4.07
C LEU A 281 -6.06 26.58 4.64
N GLU A 282 -6.64 25.40 4.54
CA GLU A 282 -7.94 25.05 5.14
C GLU A 282 -7.81 24.55 6.59
N PHE A 283 -6.61 24.22 7.05
CA PHE A 283 -6.33 23.60 8.35
C PHE A 283 -7.16 22.35 8.66
N ASN A 284 -7.65 21.67 7.61
CA ASN A 284 -8.40 20.43 7.77
C ASN A 284 -7.44 19.28 8.11
N THR A 285 -7.56 18.76 9.33
CA THR A 285 -6.68 17.71 9.86
C THR A 285 -6.77 16.39 9.09
N ASN A 286 -7.84 16.14 8.32
CA ASN A 286 -7.95 14.97 7.45
C ASN A 286 -6.89 14.99 6.34
N TYR A 287 -6.35 16.16 5.98
CA TYR A 287 -5.27 16.33 5.01
C TYR A 287 -3.87 16.21 5.62
N LYS A 288 -3.77 15.90 6.91
CA LYS A 288 -2.48 15.70 7.57
C LYS A 288 -1.96 14.28 7.29
N VAL A 289 -1.13 14.15 6.27
CA VAL A 289 -0.55 12.89 5.77
C VAL A 289 0.98 12.93 5.76
N LYS A 290 1.60 11.77 5.74
CA LYS A 290 3.06 11.62 5.59
C LYS A 290 3.36 10.51 4.55
N PRO A 291 4.04 10.86 3.43
CA PRO A 291 4.60 12.17 3.11
C PRO A 291 3.52 13.24 2.97
N PRO A 292 3.86 14.54 3.14
CA PRO A 292 2.89 15.61 3.00
C PRO A 292 2.46 15.77 1.54
N PHE A 293 1.29 16.36 1.30
CA PHE A 293 0.92 16.78 -0.05
C PHE A 293 1.95 17.77 -0.59
N ARG A 294 2.43 17.52 -1.80
CA ARG A 294 3.48 18.30 -2.43
C ARG A 294 2.91 19.32 -3.41
N SER A 295 3.79 20.00 -4.11
CA SER A 295 3.41 21.00 -5.13
C SER A 295 2.71 20.36 -6.33
N LYS A 296 2.03 21.18 -7.12
CA LYS A 296 1.46 20.75 -8.41
C LYS A 296 2.51 20.22 -9.38
N GLN A 297 3.74 20.72 -9.31
CA GLN A 297 4.85 20.21 -10.14
C GLN A 297 5.23 18.79 -9.75
N ASP A 298 5.21 18.48 -8.47
CA ASP A 298 5.44 17.12 -7.99
C ASP A 298 4.34 16.18 -8.46
N ILE A 299 3.07 16.60 -8.38
CA ILE A 299 1.93 15.80 -8.89
C ILE A 299 2.09 15.48 -10.38
N VAL A 300 2.49 16.45 -11.21
CA VAL A 300 2.74 16.22 -12.64
C VAL A 300 3.82 15.17 -12.83
N ALA A 301 4.94 15.26 -12.09
CA ALA A 301 6.03 14.30 -12.18
C ALA A 301 5.62 12.88 -11.71
N LEU A 302 4.77 12.78 -10.69
CA LEU A 302 4.21 11.50 -10.23
C LEU A 302 3.32 10.86 -11.30
N LEU A 303 2.42 11.64 -11.94
CA LEU A 303 1.57 11.17 -13.03
C LEU A 303 2.39 10.72 -14.26
N GLU A 304 3.42 11.48 -14.63
CA GLU A 304 4.36 11.08 -15.68
C GLU A 304 5.11 9.78 -15.30
N GLY A 305 5.52 9.64 -14.02
CA GLY A 305 6.16 8.45 -13.50
C GLY A 305 5.29 7.20 -13.55
N ILE A 306 3.97 7.35 -13.36
CA ILE A 306 3.02 6.25 -13.56
C ILE A 306 2.90 5.91 -15.05
N ALA A 307 2.80 6.93 -15.91
CA ALA A 307 2.60 6.73 -17.34
C ALA A 307 3.79 6.06 -18.03
N ASP A 308 5.02 6.34 -17.59
CA ASP A 308 6.25 5.78 -18.17
C ASP A 308 6.75 4.52 -17.46
N GLY A 309 6.06 4.06 -16.39
CA GLY A 309 6.42 2.86 -15.62
C GLY A 309 7.56 3.07 -14.61
N THR A 310 7.93 4.30 -14.32
CA THR A 310 8.85 4.62 -13.20
C THR A 310 8.22 4.29 -11.86
N ILE A 311 6.92 4.57 -11.71
CA ILE A 311 6.09 4.19 -10.58
C ILE A 311 5.31 2.93 -10.97
N ASP A 312 5.42 1.87 -10.18
CA ASP A 312 4.90 0.54 -10.50
C ASP A 312 3.46 0.34 -10.05
N CYS A 313 3.05 1.02 -8.97
CA CYS A 313 1.69 0.88 -8.45
C CYS A 313 1.22 2.13 -7.70
N ILE A 314 -0.08 2.21 -7.55
CA ILE A 314 -0.77 3.19 -6.71
C ILE A 314 -1.29 2.42 -5.49
N CYS A 315 -1.02 2.91 -4.29
CA CYS A 315 -1.57 2.37 -3.05
C CYS A 315 -2.62 3.30 -2.45
N SER A 316 -3.44 2.76 -1.56
CA SER A 316 -4.37 3.59 -0.78
C SER A 316 -3.66 4.43 0.27
N ASP A 317 -2.53 3.92 0.77
CA ASP A 317 -1.84 4.41 1.97
C ASP A 317 -2.79 4.55 3.18
N HIS A 318 -3.80 3.66 3.21
CA HIS A 318 -4.82 3.62 4.23
C HIS A 318 -4.21 3.52 5.63
N SER A 319 -4.46 4.55 6.42
CA SER A 319 -3.86 4.74 7.73
C SER A 319 -4.85 5.48 8.62
N PRO A 320 -5.93 4.81 9.04
CA PRO A 320 -7.02 5.43 9.79
C PRO A 320 -6.55 5.88 11.17
N GLU A 321 -7.17 6.95 11.64
CA GLU A 321 -6.97 7.52 12.96
C GLU A 321 -8.34 7.71 13.62
N ASP A 322 -8.39 7.64 14.95
CA ASP A 322 -9.60 7.91 15.69
C ASP A 322 -9.96 9.42 15.68
N GLU A 323 -11.23 9.71 15.91
CA GLU A 323 -11.75 11.07 15.89
C GLU A 323 -11.04 11.96 16.91
N GLU A 324 -10.71 11.42 18.09
CA GLU A 324 -10.03 12.13 19.16
C GLU A 324 -8.66 12.65 18.76
N THR A 325 -7.96 11.96 17.86
CA THR A 325 -6.65 12.38 17.35
C THR A 325 -6.73 13.25 16.10
N LYS A 326 -7.93 13.39 15.50
CA LYS A 326 -8.17 14.23 14.32
C LYS A 326 -8.92 15.53 14.63
N VAL A 327 -9.85 15.53 15.59
CA VAL A 327 -10.63 16.73 15.98
C VAL A 327 -9.84 17.56 17.02
N VAL A 328 -8.68 18.02 16.60
CA VAL A 328 -7.77 18.86 17.38
C VAL A 328 -7.15 19.90 16.44
N GLU A 329 -6.39 20.85 16.98
CA GLU A 329 -5.62 21.79 16.15
C GLU A 329 -4.65 21.03 15.22
N PHE A 330 -4.41 21.57 14.03
CA PHE A 330 -3.65 20.89 12.99
C PHE A 330 -2.26 20.41 13.49
N ASP A 331 -1.57 21.18 14.31
CA ASP A 331 -0.26 20.83 14.86
C ASP A 331 -0.28 19.55 15.71
N PHE A 332 -1.36 19.32 16.42
CA PHE A 332 -1.52 18.18 17.33
C PHE A 332 -2.18 16.97 16.67
N ALA A 333 -2.81 17.16 15.51
CA ALA A 333 -3.47 16.07 14.82
C ALA A 333 -2.49 14.96 14.39
N ALA A 334 -2.93 13.72 14.47
CA ALA A 334 -2.16 12.57 14.00
C ALA A 334 -2.05 12.55 12.46
N PHE A 335 -0.92 12.05 11.95
CA PHE A 335 -0.76 11.75 10.53
C PHE A 335 -1.53 10.48 10.15
N GLY A 336 -2.39 10.58 9.17
CA GLY A 336 -3.13 9.43 8.64
C GLY A 336 -4.37 9.86 7.85
N ILE A 337 -4.81 8.97 6.97
CA ILE A 337 -5.98 9.16 6.11
C ILE A 337 -6.62 7.81 5.84
N SER A 338 -7.97 7.76 5.78
CA SER A 338 -8.70 6.60 5.28
C SER A 338 -8.81 6.70 3.76
N GLY A 339 -8.39 5.68 3.03
CA GLY A 339 -8.29 5.75 1.57
C GLY A 339 -8.48 4.42 0.85
N ILE A 340 -8.96 3.36 1.53
CA ILE A 340 -9.07 2.02 0.92
C ILE A 340 -10.44 1.75 0.28
N GLU A 341 -11.41 2.62 0.49
CA GLU A 341 -12.74 2.53 -0.13
C GLU A 341 -12.80 3.24 -1.48
#